data_21a2fa9f1db7d2146f9ef881780fb1cf
#
_entry.id   21a2fa9f1db7d2146f9ef881780fb1cf
#
_cell.length_a   1.000
_cell.length_b   1.000
_cell.length_c   1.000
_cell.angle_alpha   90.00
_cell.angle_beta   90.00
_cell.angle_gamma   90.00
#
_symmetry.space_group_name_H-M   'P 1'
#
loop_
_entity.id
_entity.type
_entity.pdbx_description
1 polymer ?
#
loop_
_entity_poly.entity_id
_entity_poly.type
_entity_poly.pdbx_seq_one_letter_code
_entity_poly.pdbx_strand_id
1 'polypeptide(L)'
;MQRVYPYGSGPVRLVSTDWVAERLREKKLMILDCQPNVHDYIQEHIPGAVYLNENHFRYHVQNQPARFVGPEAAEPVLRRAGLKADVPVVVYTGVGSAKGWGDGLEQTMVAYSLARYGHDNVFVLDGGLDKWKAEGKPLTNEYGTVEPSRFTATVREEYFIEYTEFIKIKDRADVILLDARPPEKYEGQSFWMKPGHIPGAINCPWQDLMDAKNKALLRPEEEVSAILRKHGVDENKTIICSCGTGRDATNEYLLLKFYLGYPKVKLHEGAFTEWVSYPDNPTVTGKNPR
;
A
#
# COMPACT_ATOMS: atom_id res chain seq x y z
N MET A 1 -16.56 0.37 18.19
CA MET A 1 -17.70 0.35 17.21
C MET A 1 -17.36 -0.52 16.01
N GLN A 2 -18.38 -1.13 15.35
CA GLN A 2 -18.17 -1.84 14.09
C GLN A 2 -17.94 -0.81 12.98
N ARG A 3 -16.91 -1.04 12.15
CA ARG A 3 -16.56 -0.15 11.02
C ARG A 3 -17.69 -0.15 9.98
N VAL A 4 -18.08 1.05 9.51
CA VAL A 4 -19.08 1.22 8.44
C VAL A 4 -18.33 1.20 7.09
N TYR A 5 -18.82 0.38 6.15
CA TYR A 5 -18.21 0.25 4.83
C TYR A 5 -19.08 0.84 3.72
N PRO A 6 -18.50 1.45 2.66
CA PRO A 6 -17.06 1.71 2.46
C PRO A 6 -16.48 2.67 3.51
N TYR A 7 -15.31 2.33 4.06
CA TYR A 7 -14.66 3.12 5.10
C TYR A 7 -13.55 3.99 4.51
N GLY A 8 -13.54 5.27 4.88
CA GLY A 8 -12.62 6.28 4.39
C GLY A 8 -13.23 7.22 3.35
N SER A 9 -12.38 8.09 2.80
CA SER A 9 -12.76 9.13 1.84
C SER A 9 -11.76 9.20 0.67
N GLY A 10 -12.15 9.86 -0.41
CA GLY A 10 -11.28 10.02 -1.59
C GLY A 10 -11.19 8.77 -2.47
N PRO A 11 -10.13 8.66 -3.28
CA PRO A 11 -9.99 7.62 -4.30
C PRO A 11 -9.84 6.19 -3.76
N VAL A 12 -9.32 6.00 -2.54
CA VAL A 12 -9.13 4.67 -1.97
C VAL A 12 -9.93 4.52 -0.69
N ARG A 13 -10.70 3.43 -0.59
CA ARG A 13 -11.55 3.13 0.57
C ARG A 13 -11.47 1.64 0.91
N LEU A 14 -11.70 1.30 2.19
CA LEU A 14 -11.86 -0.10 2.59
C LEU A 14 -13.28 -0.59 2.34
N VAL A 15 -13.42 -1.87 2.02
CA VAL A 15 -14.72 -2.56 1.91
C VAL A 15 -14.69 -3.89 2.63
N SER A 16 -15.86 -4.30 3.14
CA SER A 16 -16.01 -5.62 3.75
C SER A 16 -16.15 -6.72 2.70
N THR A 17 -15.95 -7.95 3.12
CA THR A 17 -16.21 -9.14 2.31
C THR A 17 -17.67 -9.24 1.89
N ASP A 18 -18.63 -8.85 2.75
CA ASP A 18 -20.06 -8.82 2.41
C ASP A 18 -20.36 -7.79 1.33
N TRP A 19 -19.78 -6.58 1.46
CA TRP A 19 -19.92 -5.53 0.46
C TRP A 19 -19.49 -5.98 -0.94
N VAL A 20 -18.39 -6.74 -1.03
CA VAL A 20 -17.89 -7.31 -2.29
C VAL A 20 -18.81 -8.44 -2.77
N ALA A 21 -19.18 -9.38 -1.88
CA ALA A 21 -20.01 -10.54 -2.23
C ALA A 21 -21.38 -10.15 -2.82
N GLU A 22 -22.00 -9.10 -2.29
CA GLU A 22 -23.25 -8.55 -2.83
C GLU A 22 -23.09 -8.04 -4.27
N ARG A 23 -21.94 -7.44 -4.60
CA ARG A 23 -21.66 -6.78 -5.88
C ARG A 23 -21.04 -7.67 -6.94
N LEU A 24 -20.54 -8.84 -6.58
CA LEU A 24 -20.07 -9.85 -7.55
C LEU A 24 -21.13 -10.17 -8.61
N ARG A 25 -22.41 -10.21 -8.19
CA ARG A 25 -23.55 -10.55 -9.06
C ARG A 25 -23.87 -9.47 -10.10
N GLU A 26 -23.51 -8.22 -9.81
CA GLU A 26 -23.88 -7.07 -10.65
C GLU A 26 -22.97 -6.87 -11.86
N LYS A 27 -21.80 -7.53 -11.90
CA LYS A 27 -20.74 -7.38 -12.97
C LYS A 27 -20.32 -5.93 -13.24
N LYS A 28 -20.50 -5.05 -12.24
CA LYS A 28 -20.17 -3.62 -12.30
C LYS A 28 -18.89 -3.27 -11.51
N LEU A 29 -18.17 -4.29 -11.13
CA LEU A 29 -17.00 -4.20 -10.27
C LEU A 29 -15.86 -4.99 -10.90
N MET A 30 -14.71 -4.38 -11.04
CA MET A 30 -13.48 -5.08 -11.37
C MET A 30 -12.84 -5.60 -10.09
N ILE A 31 -12.27 -6.80 -10.12
CA ILE A 31 -11.58 -7.38 -8.97
C ILE A 31 -10.16 -7.75 -9.41
N LEU A 32 -9.19 -7.29 -8.64
CA LEU A 32 -7.77 -7.60 -8.85
C LEU A 32 -7.25 -8.45 -7.70
N ASP A 33 -6.75 -9.63 -8.06
CA ASP A 33 -5.99 -10.49 -7.18
C ASP A 33 -4.53 -10.06 -7.18
N CYS A 34 -4.03 -9.62 -6.04
CA CYS A 34 -2.68 -9.08 -5.88
C CYS A 34 -1.75 -10.05 -5.14
N GLN A 35 -2.12 -11.31 -4.97
CA GLN A 35 -1.28 -12.30 -4.29
C GLN A 35 0.14 -12.32 -4.90
N PRO A 36 1.20 -12.47 -4.08
CA PRO A 36 2.57 -12.32 -4.57
C PRO A 36 2.99 -13.42 -5.56
N ASN A 37 2.34 -14.58 -5.48
CA ASN A 37 2.64 -15.73 -6.32
C ASN A 37 1.44 -16.09 -7.21
N VAL A 38 1.66 -16.15 -8.51
CA VAL A 38 0.61 -16.51 -9.48
C VAL A 38 0.02 -17.90 -9.25
N HIS A 39 0.77 -18.83 -8.66
CA HIS A 39 0.25 -20.18 -8.35
C HIS A 39 -0.85 -20.14 -7.27
N ASP A 40 -0.82 -19.17 -6.35
CA ASP A 40 -1.88 -18.98 -5.38
C ASP A 40 -3.19 -18.56 -6.09
N TYR A 41 -3.11 -17.62 -7.04
CA TYR A 41 -4.24 -17.24 -7.91
C TYR A 41 -4.74 -18.41 -8.76
N ILE A 42 -3.84 -19.19 -9.37
CA ILE A 42 -4.20 -20.36 -10.18
C ILE A 42 -4.96 -21.41 -9.35
N GLN A 43 -4.56 -21.58 -8.10
CA GLN A 43 -5.17 -22.55 -7.19
C GLN A 43 -6.58 -22.12 -6.77
N GLU A 44 -6.72 -20.88 -6.34
CA GLU A 44 -8.00 -20.33 -5.89
C GLU A 44 -8.00 -18.79 -5.86
N HIS A 45 -9.10 -18.19 -6.29
CA HIS A 45 -9.31 -16.75 -6.25
C HIS A 45 -10.80 -16.40 -6.14
N ILE A 46 -11.11 -15.13 -5.87
CA ILE A 46 -12.49 -14.63 -5.87
C ILE A 46 -13.03 -14.68 -7.31
N PRO A 47 -14.27 -15.20 -7.54
CA PRO A 47 -14.83 -15.30 -8.88
C PRO A 47 -14.77 -13.99 -9.67
N GLY A 48 -14.22 -14.06 -10.90
CA GLY A 48 -14.05 -12.91 -11.79
C GLY A 48 -12.84 -12.04 -11.50
N ALA A 49 -11.99 -12.40 -10.54
CA ALA A 49 -10.75 -11.68 -10.28
C ALA A 49 -9.74 -11.86 -11.42
N VAL A 50 -8.98 -10.81 -11.68
CA VAL A 50 -7.84 -10.77 -12.61
C VAL A 50 -6.57 -10.63 -11.80
N TYR A 51 -5.56 -11.45 -12.12
CA TYR A 51 -4.26 -11.38 -11.44
C TYR A 51 -3.47 -10.15 -11.84
N LEU A 52 -2.96 -9.41 -10.84
CA LEU A 52 -2.09 -8.25 -11.05
C LEU A 52 -1.04 -8.16 -9.94
N ASN A 53 0.20 -8.49 -10.26
CA ASN A 53 1.31 -8.42 -9.31
C ASN A 53 1.80 -6.98 -9.09
N GLU A 54 2.06 -6.60 -7.84
CA GLU A 54 2.56 -5.28 -7.45
C GLU A 54 3.89 -4.89 -8.12
N ASN A 55 4.73 -5.88 -8.46
CA ASN A 55 6.04 -5.65 -9.06
C ASN A 55 5.99 -5.05 -10.47
N HIS A 56 4.82 -5.04 -11.13
CA HIS A 56 4.64 -4.34 -12.40
C HIS A 56 4.76 -2.81 -12.29
N PHE A 57 4.67 -2.26 -11.09
CA PHE A 57 4.70 -0.81 -10.86
C PHE A 57 6.05 -0.27 -10.40
N ARG A 58 7.08 -1.12 -10.33
CA ARG A 58 8.41 -0.71 -9.87
C ARG A 58 9.51 -1.28 -10.74
N TYR A 59 10.59 -0.51 -10.90
CA TYR A 59 11.75 -0.90 -11.69
C TYR A 59 13.03 -0.23 -11.20
N HIS A 60 14.16 -0.51 -11.86
CA HIS A 60 15.47 0.06 -11.55
C HIS A 60 15.70 1.33 -12.37
N VAL A 61 15.99 2.45 -11.71
CA VAL A 61 16.32 3.74 -12.33
C VAL A 61 17.56 4.34 -11.66
N GLN A 62 18.54 4.76 -12.47
CA GLN A 62 19.71 5.51 -11.99
C GLN A 62 20.36 4.92 -10.73
N ASN A 63 20.66 3.63 -10.73
CA ASN A 63 21.22 2.87 -9.61
C ASN A 63 20.31 2.76 -8.37
N GLN A 64 19.06 3.10 -8.48
CA GLN A 64 18.06 2.92 -7.42
C GLN A 64 17.06 1.85 -7.81
N PRO A 65 17.00 0.73 -7.09
CA PRO A 65 15.99 -0.29 -7.31
C PRO A 65 14.62 0.17 -6.77
N ALA A 66 13.55 -0.45 -7.27
CA ALA A 66 12.20 -0.28 -6.75
C ALA A 66 11.59 1.14 -6.87
N ARG A 67 12.00 1.91 -7.88
CA ARG A 67 11.34 3.19 -8.24
C ARG A 67 10.01 2.92 -8.92
N PHE A 68 9.01 3.77 -8.68
CA PHE A 68 7.73 3.69 -9.40
C PHE A 68 7.93 3.98 -10.88
N VAL A 69 7.29 3.16 -11.72
CA VAL A 69 7.34 3.33 -13.19
C VAL A 69 6.61 4.63 -13.61
N GLY A 70 6.99 5.16 -14.76
CA GLY A 70 6.22 6.22 -15.39
C GLY A 70 4.92 5.72 -16.01
N PRO A 71 4.00 6.66 -16.41
CA PRO A 71 2.72 6.29 -17.01
C PRO A 71 2.88 5.47 -18.29
N GLU A 72 3.93 5.68 -19.06
CA GLU A 72 4.24 4.95 -20.30
C GLU A 72 4.46 3.44 -20.07
N ALA A 73 4.92 3.05 -18.87
CA ALA A 73 5.10 1.66 -18.48
C ALA A 73 3.89 1.10 -17.73
N ALA A 74 3.21 1.93 -16.93
CA ALA A 74 2.02 1.52 -16.18
C ALA A 74 0.80 1.28 -17.07
N GLU A 75 0.55 2.15 -18.07
CA GLU A 75 -0.63 2.07 -18.93
C GLU A 75 -0.79 0.72 -19.64
N PRO A 76 0.23 0.15 -20.31
CA PRO A 76 0.10 -1.15 -20.98
C PRO A 76 -0.31 -2.27 -20.02
N VAL A 77 0.20 -2.26 -18.80
CA VAL A 77 -0.14 -3.24 -17.76
C VAL A 77 -1.60 -3.09 -17.34
N LEU A 78 -2.01 -1.87 -17.01
CA LEU A 78 -3.37 -1.56 -16.56
C LEU A 78 -4.41 -1.81 -17.66
N ARG A 79 -4.09 -1.46 -18.92
CA ARG A 79 -4.95 -1.74 -20.07
C ARG A 79 -5.13 -3.24 -20.31
N ARG A 80 -4.06 -4.03 -20.21
CA ARG A 80 -4.13 -5.51 -20.34
C ARG A 80 -4.93 -6.14 -19.21
N ALA A 81 -4.82 -5.62 -18.00
CA ALA A 81 -5.67 -6.06 -16.90
C ALA A 81 -7.15 -5.66 -17.07
N GLY A 82 -7.48 -4.84 -18.09
CA GLY A 82 -8.87 -4.41 -18.37
C GLY A 82 -9.34 -3.23 -17.52
N LEU A 83 -8.43 -2.48 -16.86
CA LEU A 83 -8.78 -1.36 -16.01
C LEU A 83 -9.51 -0.25 -16.80
N LYS A 84 -10.67 0.19 -16.31
CA LYS A 84 -11.46 1.28 -16.88
C LYS A 84 -11.64 2.37 -15.85
N ALA A 85 -11.52 3.63 -16.26
CA ALA A 85 -11.58 4.77 -15.34
C ALA A 85 -12.93 4.92 -14.60
N ASP A 86 -14.01 4.50 -15.23
CA ASP A 86 -15.39 4.60 -14.75
C ASP A 86 -15.88 3.36 -13.99
N VAL A 87 -15.08 2.29 -13.93
CA VAL A 87 -15.45 1.04 -13.25
C VAL A 87 -14.74 0.96 -11.90
N PRO A 88 -15.47 0.81 -10.78
CA PRO A 88 -14.87 0.59 -9.47
C PRO A 88 -14.00 -0.66 -9.43
N VAL A 89 -12.86 -0.58 -8.74
CA VAL A 89 -11.90 -1.67 -8.63
C VAL A 89 -11.73 -2.10 -7.18
N VAL A 90 -11.87 -3.38 -6.90
CA VAL A 90 -11.46 -3.98 -5.62
C VAL A 90 -10.11 -4.65 -5.79
N VAL A 91 -9.19 -4.37 -4.89
CA VAL A 91 -7.90 -5.07 -4.79
C VAL A 91 -7.88 -5.90 -3.51
N TYR A 92 -7.29 -7.08 -3.59
CA TYR A 92 -7.09 -7.93 -2.43
C TYR A 92 -5.81 -8.75 -2.54
N THR A 93 -5.30 -9.19 -1.40
CA THR A 93 -4.24 -10.19 -1.27
C THR A 93 -4.66 -11.26 -0.27
N GLY A 94 -3.83 -12.26 -0.08
CA GLY A 94 -3.95 -13.31 0.93
C GLY A 94 -2.57 -13.88 1.24
N VAL A 95 -2.44 -14.64 2.32
CA VAL A 95 -1.18 -15.33 2.68
C VAL A 95 -0.74 -16.26 1.56
N GLY A 96 -1.70 -16.88 0.85
CA GLY A 96 -1.44 -17.82 -0.24
C GLY A 96 -1.22 -19.25 0.25
N SER A 97 -1.95 -20.19 -0.36
CA SER A 97 -1.92 -21.61 0.02
C SER A 97 -0.73 -22.37 -0.59
N ALA A 98 -0.23 -21.92 -1.75
CA ALA A 98 0.85 -22.58 -2.48
C ALA A 98 2.24 -22.23 -1.93
N LYS A 99 2.48 -20.99 -1.52
CA LYS A 99 3.80 -20.51 -1.05
C LYS A 99 3.78 -19.87 0.33
N GLY A 100 2.64 -19.30 0.77
CA GLY A 100 2.54 -18.60 2.05
C GLY A 100 3.38 -17.32 2.11
N TRP A 101 3.54 -16.60 0.99
CA TRP A 101 4.40 -15.42 0.89
C TRP A 101 3.66 -14.09 1.04
N GLY A 102 2.33 -14.10 1.04
CA GLY A 102 1.54 -12.90 1.21
C GLY A 102 1.69 -12.28 2.60
N ASP A 103 1.97 -10.99 2.64
CA ASP A 103 2.17 -10.26 3.89
C ASP A 103 1.11 -9.18 4.15
N GLY A 104 0.15 -9.01 3.22
CA GLY A 104 -0.91 -8.00 3.31
C GLY A 104 -0.59 -6.68 2.63
N LEU A 105 0.66 -6.44 2.23
CA LEU A 105 1.08 -5.19 1.60
C LEU A 105 0.84 -5.16 0.09
N GLU A 106 0.69 -6.30 -0.57
CA GLU A 106 0.44 -6.37 -2.01
C GLU A 106 -0.80 -5.56 -2.40
N GLN A 107 -1.88 -5.68 -1.62
CA GLN A 107 -3.11 -4.93 -1.89
C GLN A 107 -2.95 -3.43 -1.67
N THR A 108 -2.19 -2.99 -0.65
CA THR A 108 -1.97 -1.56 -0.41
C THR A 108 -1.05 -0.94 -1.45
N MET A 109 -0.05 -1.70 -1.90
CA MET A 109 0.86 -1.28 -2.95
C MET A 109 0.13 -1.11 -4.29
N VAL A 110 -0.72 -2.06 -4.67
CA VAL A 110 -1.53 -1.95 -5.90
C VAL A 110 -2.57 -0.84 -5.77
N ALA A 111 -3.28 -0.74 -4.62
CA ALA A 111 -4.26 0.34 -4.41
C ALA A 111 -3.64 1.73 -4.51
N TYR A 112 -2.47 1.92 -3.89
CA TYR A 112 -1.70 3.16 -4.02
C TYR A 112 -1.34 3.44 -5.49
N SER A 113 -0.81 2.43 -6.20
CA SER A 113 -0.43 2.58 -7.60
C SER A 113 -1.60 2.96 -8.49
N LEU A 114 -2.76 2.33 -8.33
CA LEU A 114 -3.97 2.69 -9.09
C LEU A 114 -4.39 4.14 -8.85
N ALA A 115 -4.43 4.56 -7.57
CA ALA A 115 -4.76 5.93 -7.21
C ALA A 115 -3.70 6.92 -7.72
N ARG A 116 -2.41 6.58 -7.61
CA ARG A 116 -1.28 7.35 -8.13
C ARG A 116 -1.39 7.60 -9.64
N TYR A 117 -1.85 6.59 -10.39
CA TYR A 117 -2.06 6.71 -11.84
C TYR A 117 -3.43 7.22 -12.25
N GLY A 118 -4.19 7.80 -11.31
CA GLY A 118 -5.39 8.58 -11.61
C GLY A 118 -6.72 7.82 -11.50
N HIS A 119 -6.75 6.60 -10.96
CA HIS A 119 -8.03 5.93 -10.73
C HIS A 119 -8.73 6.45 -9.46
N ASP A 120 -10.03 6.81 -9.57
CA ASP A 120 -10.78 7.48 -8.51
C ASP A 120 -11.64 6.57 -7.63
N ASN A 121 -11.81 5.31 -8.02
CA ASN A 121 -12.69 4.36 -7.32
C ASN A 121 -11.98 3.05 -7.02
N VAL A 122 -11.00 3.10 -6.12
CA VAL A 122 -10.25 1.92 -5.66
C VAL A 122 -10.77 1.49 -4.30
N PHE A 123 -11.03 0.21 -4.15
CA PHE A 123 -11.44 -0.39 -2.88
C PHE A 123 -10.43 -1.46 -2.48
N VAL A 124 -10.07 -1.47 -1.20
CA VAL A 124 -9.21 -2.51 -0.61
C VAL A 124 -10.09 -3.43 0.21
N LEU A 125 -9.99 -4.74 -0.03
CA LEU A 125 -10.74 -5.75 0.72
C LEU A 125 -10.15 -5.90 2.12
N ASP A 126 -10.88 -5.42 3.14
CA ASP A 126 -10.45 -5.48 4.54
C ASP A 126 -10.45 -6.92 5.06
N GLY A 127 -9.27 -7.44 5.33
CA GLY A 127 -9.03 -8.83 5.70
C GLY A 127 -8.66 -9.75 4.53
N GLY A 128 -8.70 -9.26 3.30
CA GLY A 128 -8.23 -9.99 2.11
C GLY A 128 -8.90 -11.33 1.86
N LEU A 129 -8.22 -12.18 1.11
CA LEU A 129 -8.71 -13.52 0.74
C LEU A 129 -8.85 -14.44 1.95
N ASP A 130 -7.99 -14.29 2.96
CA ASP A 130 -8.02 -15.16 4.15
C ASP A 130 -9.33 -14.97 4.94
N LYS A 131 -9.78 -13.71 5.11
CA LYS A 131 -11.08 -13.42 5.73
C LYS A 131 -12.24 -13.88 4.85
N TRP A 132 -12.16 -13.68 3.53
CA TRP A 132 -13.15 -14.15 2.56
C TRP A 132 -13.36 -15.66 2.67
N LYS A 133 -12.26 -16.43 2.73
CA LYS A 133 -12.28 -17.89 2.90
C LYS A 133 -12.85 -18.31 4.26
N ALA A 134 -12.41 -17.66 5.33
CA ALA A 134 -12.87 -17.97 6.70
C ALA A 134 -14.39 -17.77 6.86
N GLU A 135 -14.97 -16.87 6.07
CA GLU A 135 -16.44 -16.63 6.04
C GLU A 135 -17.19 -17.54 5.06
N GLY A 136 -16.51 -18.52 4.44
CA GLY A 136 -17.14 -19.49 3.52
C GLY A 136 -17.66 -18.87 2.22
N LYS A 137 -17.11 -17.74 1.80
CA LYS A 137 -17.52 -17.07 0.57
C LYS A 137 -16.98 -17.79 -0.69
N PRO A 138 -17.61 -17.63 -1.86
CA PRO A 138 -17.28 -18.41 -3.06
C PRO A 138 -15.87 -18.15 -3.58
N LEU A 139 -15.20 -19.23 -3.95
CA LEU A 139 -13.90 -19.25 -4.63
C LEU A 139 -14.02 -20.01 -5.94
N THR A 140 -13.08 -19.77 -6.84
CA THR A 140 -12.97 -20.45 -8.12
C THR A 140 -11.50 -20.59 -8.52
N ASN A 141 -11.25 -21.46 -9.49
CA ASN A 141 -10.00 -21.53 -10.27
C ASN A 141 -10.27 -21.35 -11.77
N GLU A 142 -11.46 -20.87 -12.15
CA GLU A 142 -11.83 -20.58 -13.51
C GLU A 142 -11.40 -19.17 -13.90
N TYR A 143 -10.76 -19.02 -15.04
CA TYR A 143 -10.28 -17.74 -15.55
C TYR A 143 -11.34 -17.05 -16.40
N GLY A 144 -11.62 -15.78 -16.10
CA GLY A 144 -12.46 -14.94 -16.93
C GLY A 144 -11.74 -14.41 -18.19
N THR A 145 -12.51 -14.07 -19.21
CA THR A 145 -11.98 -13.31 -20.35
C THR A 145 -11.87 -11.84 -19.99
N VAL A 146 -10.71 -11.25 -20.25
CA VAL A 146 -10.44 -9.84 -20.01
C VAL A 146 -10.21 -9.14 -21.34
N GLU A 147 -11.06 -8.18 -21.65
CA GLU A 147 -10.87 -7.31 -22.81
C GLU A 147 -9.94 -6.14 -22.44
N PRO A 148 -8.89 -5.88 -23.23
CA PRO A 148 -8.02 -4.73 -22.99
C PRO A 148 -8.80 -3.42 -22.99
N SER A 149 -8.47 -2.53 -22.05
CA SER A 149 -9.12 -1.24 -21.89
C SER A 149 -8.38 -0.11 -22.64
N ARG A 150 -8.90 1.12 -22.47
CA ARG A 150 -8.28 2.36 -22.96
C ARG A 150 -7.89 3.29 -21.80
N PHE A 151 -7.60 2.74 -20.62
CA PHE A 151 -7.19 3.54 -19.46
C PHE A 151 -5.98 4.41 -19.79
N THR A 152 -6.04 5.67 -19.35
CA THR A 152 -4.91 6.62 -19.46
C THR A 152 -4.40 6.93 -18.07
N ALA A 153 -3.12 6.69 -17.84
CA ALA A 153 -2.49 6.96 -16.55
C ALA A 153 -2.08 8.42 -16.45
N THR A 154 -2.56 9.09 -15.39
CA THR A 154 -2.16 10.44 -15.02
C THR A 154 -1.57 10.42 -13.63
N VAL A 155 -0.28 10.75 -13.51
CA VAL A 155 0.42 10.69 -12.23
C VAL A 155 -0.06 11.82 -11.31
N ARG A 156 -0.42 11.47 -10.08
CA ARG A 156 -0.79 12.40 -9.01
C ARG A 156 0.42 12.75 -8.17
N GLU A 157 1.13 13.79 -8.56
CA GLU A 157 2.36 14.23 -7.89
C GLU A 157 2.13 14.70 -6.45
N GLU A 158 0.91 15.10 -6.12
CA GLU A 158 0.53 15.48 -4.77
C GLU A 158 0.54 14.31 -3.75
N TYR A 159 0.63 13.06 -4.20
CA TYR A 159 0.63 11.89 -3.31
C TYR A 159 2.00 11.55 -2.75
N PHE A 160 3.07 11.93 -3.42
CA PHE A 160 4.42 11.61 -3.00
C PHE A 160 5.28 12.86 -2.84
N ILE A 161 6.48 12.65 -2.32
CA ILE A 161 7.50 13.69 -2.18
C ILE A 161 8.77 13.24 -2.88
N GLU A 162 9.29 14.08 -3.77
CA GLU A 162 10.58 13.86 -4.41
C GLU A 162 11.73 14.15 -3.46
N TYR A 163 12.87 13.48 -3.64
CA TYR A 163 14.02 13.58 -2.77
C TYR A 163 14.50 15.04 -2.55
N THR A 164 14.51 15.84 -3.60
CA THR A 164 14.93 17.24 -3.55
C THR A 164 14.06 18.15 -2.66
N GLU A 165 12.78 17.85 -2.55
CA GLU A 165 11.88 18.49 -1.61
C GLU A 165 11.98 17.86 -0.22
N PHE A 166 12.04 16.54 -0.15
CA PHE A 166 12.14 15.78 1.08
C PHE A 166 13.28 16.26 1.97
N ILE A 167 14.51 16.40 1.43
CA ILE A 167 15.68 16.84 2.20
C ILE A 167 15.54 18.25 2.77
N LYS A 168 14.72 19.12 2.14
CA LYS A 168 14.50 20.50 2.59
C LYS A 168 13.52 20.59 3.75
N ILE A 169 12.57 19.65 3.86
CA ILE A 169 11.47 19.78 4.80
C ILE A 169 11.45 18.74 5.91
N LYS A 170 12.13 17.58 5.76
CA LYS A 170 12.03 16.45 6.69
C LYS A 170 12.35 16.79 8.16
N ASP A 171 13.14 17.80 8.43
CA ASP A 171 13.58 18.23 9.78
C ASP A 171 12.80 19.44 10.32
N ARG A 172 11.80 19.92 9.62
CA ARG A 172 10.97 21.04 10.07
C ARG A 172 10.09 20.63 11.25
N ALA A 173 9.83 21.55 12.16
CA ALA A 173 9.01 21.32 13.37
C ALA A 173 7.54 20.97 13.06
N ASP A 174 7.04 21.36 11.86
CA ASP A 174 5.69 21.07 11.36
C ASP A 174 5.62 19.80 10.49
N VAL A 175 6.71 19.00 10.46
CA VAL A 175 6.80 17.75 9.70
C VAL A 175 7.04 16.58 10.64
N ILE A 176 6.35 15.46 10.38
CA ILE A 176 6.57 14.17 11.01
C ILE A 176 7.02 13.20 9.92
N LEU A 177 8.21 12.61 10.08
CA LEU A 177 8.70 11.53 9.23
C LEU A 177 8.45 10.20 9.95
N LEU A 178 7.62 9.33 9.37
CA LEU A 178 7.36 7.98 9.86
C LEU A 178 8.20 6.96 9.09
N ASP A 179 8.66 5.93 9.80
CA ASP A 179 9.32 4.76 9.21
C ASP A 179 8.49 3.51 9.53
N ALA A 180 7.84 2.97 8.50
CA ALA A 180 6.91 1.84 8.59
C ALA A 180 7.60 0.48 8.76
N ARG A 181 8.93 0.41 8.70
CA ARG A 181 9.66 -0.85 8.79
C ARG A 181 9.52 -1.51 10.16
N PRO A 182 9.68 -2.86 10.22
CA PRO A 182 9.84 -3.57 11.49
C PRO A 182 10.96 -2.96 12.36
N PRO A 183 10.81 -2.98 13.71
CA PRO A 183 11.77 -2.33 14.61
C PRO A 183 13.20 -2.77 14.41
N GLU A 184 13.44 -4.07 14.19
CA GLU A 184 14.80 -4.59 13.99
C GLU A 184 15.48 -4.03 12.73
N LYS A 185 14.71 -3.71 11.69
CA LYS A 185 15.22 -3.08 10.46
C LYS A 185 15.51 -1.60 10.67
N TYR A 186 14.62 -0.92 11.38
CA TYR A 186 14.80 0.47 11.77
C TYR A 186 16.01 0.64 12.69
N GLU A 187 16.19 -0.23 13.67
CA GLU A 187 17.25 -0.15 14.68
C GLU A 187 18.65 -0.49 14.13
N GLY A 188 18.76 -1.17 12.99
CA GLY A 188 20.05 -1.42 12.35
C GLY A 188 20.30 -2.80 11.78
N GLN A 189 19.42 -3.80 11.99
CA GLN A 189 19.50 -5.06 11.27
C GLN A 189 19.07 -4.85 9.82
N SER A 190 20.04 -4.62 8.94
CA SER A 190 19.76 -4.16 7.59
C SER A 190 20.57 -4.90 6.56
N PHE A 191 19.98 -5.10 5.39
CA PHE A 191 20.67 -5.50 4.16
C PHE A 191 20.94 -4.30 3.21
N TRP A 192 20.58 -3.08 3.63
CA TRP A 192 20.93 -1.86 2.89
C TRP A 192 22.41 -1.50 3.07
N MET A 193 22.93 -0.64 2.20
CA MET A 193 24.33 -0.19 2.23
C MET A 193 24.74 0.46 3.56
N LYS A 194 23.77 1.04 4.28
CA LYS A 194 23.97 1.60 5.62
C LYS A 194 22.92 1.01 6.57
N PRO A 195 23.27 0.71 7.84
CA PRO A 195 22.32 0.27 8.84
C PRO A 195 21.47 1.42 9.38
N GLY A 196 20.35 1.10 10.06
CA GLY A 196 19.56 2.06 10.79
C GLY A 196 18.48 2.74 9.96
N HIS A 197 18.23 4.01 10.24
CA HIS A 197 17.12 4.80 9.69
C HIS A 197 17.55 6.24 9.33
N ILE A 198 16.67 6.94 8.64
CA ILE A 198 16.83 8.36 8.30
C ILE A 198 16.78 9.17 9.60
N PRO A 199 17.76 10.06 9.88
CA PRO A 199 17.73 10.89 11.09
C PRO A 199 16.43 11.69 11.22
N GLY A 200 15.77 11.56 12.38
CA GLY A 200 14.49 12.18 12.67
C GLY A 200 13.25 11.33 12.33
N ALA A 201 13.42 10.19 11.68
CA ALA A 201 12.32 9.28 11.42
C ALA A 201 11.84 8.59 12.71
N ILE A 202 10.54 8.56 12.92
CA ILE A 202 9.88 7.88 14.05
C ILE A 202 9.44 6.51 13.56
N ASN A 203 9.86 5.43 14.23
CA ASN A 203 9.41 4.11 13.88
C ASN A 203 7.95 3.90 14.29
N CYS A 204 7.12 3.62 13.30
CA CYS A 204 5.72 3.23 13.46
C CYS A 204 5.48 2.00 12.58
N PRO A 205 5.78 0.78 13.07
CA PRO A 205 5.70 -0.40 12.24
C PRO A 205 4.29 -0.62 11.68
N TRP A 206 4.18 -0.76 10.35
CA TRP A 206 2.88 -0.94 9.72
C TRP A 206 2.10 -2.14 10.27
N GLN A 207 2.80 -3.20 10.70
CA GLN A 207 2.17 -4.40 11.29
C GLN A 207 1.39 -4.11 12.57
N ASP A 208 1.78 -3.08 13.32
CA ASP A 208 1.10 -2.69 14.56
C ASP A 208 -0.28 -2.09 14.29
N LEU A 209 -0.50 -1.56 13.10
CA LEU A 209 -1.78 -1.00 12.66
C LEU A 209 -2.76 -2.07 12.17
N MET A 210 -2.27 -3.28 11.91
CA MET A 210 -3.05 -4.40 11.38
C MET A 210 -3.34 -5.44 12.44
N ASP A 211 -4.33 -6.29 12.19
CA ASP A 211 -4.65 -7.42 13.07
C ASP A 211 -3.45 -8.36 13.21
N ALA A 212 -3.27 -8.94 14.39
CA ALA A 212 -2.12 -9.77 14.69
C ALA A 212 -2.08 -11.07 13.85
N LYS A 213 -3.25 -11.61 13.52
CA LYS A 213 -3.40 -12.89 12.81
C LYS A 213 -3.64 -12.73 11.31
N ASN A 214 -4.14 -11.57 10.91
CA ASN A 214 -4.44 -11.26 9.50
C ASN A 214 -3.90 -9.86 9.14
N LYS A 215 -2.75 -9.80 8.51
CA LYS A 215 -2.08 -8.54 8.16
C LYS A 215 -2.75 -7.74 7.03
N ALA A 216 -3.77 -8.31 6.38
CA ALA A 216 -4.64 -7.60 5.46
C ALA A 216 -5.87 -6.95 6.14
N LEU A 217 -6.09 -7.20 7.44
CA LEU A 217 -7.21 -6.67 8.23
C LEU A 217 -6.76 -5.50 9.09
N LEU A 218 -7.39 -4.35 8.91
CA LEU A 218 -7.11 -3.16 9.71
C LEU A 218 -7.67 -3.30 11.13
N ARG A 219 -6.87 -2.97 12.16
CA ARG A 219 -7.35 -2.92 13.55
C ARG A 219 -8.53 -1.97 13.73
N PRO A 220 -9.32 -2.12 14.81
CA PRO A 220 -10.34 -1.15 15.19
C PRO A 220 -9.78 0.28 15.23
N GLU A 221 -10.55 1.25 14.80
CA GLU A 221 -10.12 2.66 14.69
C GLU A 221 -9.58 3.23 16.00
N GLU A 222 -10.17 2.86 17.13
CA GLU A 222 -9.75 3.29 18.47
C GLU A 222 -8.34 2.81 18.80
N GLU A 223 -8.00 1.55 18.43
CA GLU A 223 -6.66 0.99 18.59
C GLU A 223 -5.65 1.67 17.67
N VAL A 224 -5.99 1.83 16.38
CA VAL A 224 -5.17 2.57 15.41
C VAL A 224 -4.88 3.98 15.91
N SER A 225 -5.90 4.71 16.35
CA SER A 225 -5.76 6.08 16.88
C SER A 225 -4.88 6.14 18.14
N ALA A 226 -4.97 5.12 19.00
CA ALA A 226 -4.10 5.03 20.18
C ALA A 226 -2.63 4.80 19.80
N ILE A 227 -2.38 3.93 18.81
CA ILE A 227 -1.02 3.67 18.30
C ILE A 227 -0.45 4.95 17.68
N LEU A 228 -1.19 5.61 16.79
CA LEU A 228 -0.74 6.83 16.12
C LEU A 228 -0.40 7.93 17.14
N ARG A 229 -1.25 8.15 18.16
CA ARG A 229 -0.98 9.11 19.25
C ARG A 229 0.28 8.75 20.04
N LYS A 230 0.51 7.47 20.32
CA LYS A 230 1.73 7.00 21.01
C LYS A 230 3.00 7.35 20.24
N HIS A 231 2.95 7.33 18.92
CA HIS A 231 4.05 7.73 18.03
C HIS A 231 4.08 9.23 17.71
N GLY A 232 3.24 10.04 18.39
CA GLY A 232 3.21 11.50 18.22
C GLY A 232 2.65 11.97 16.87
N VAL A 233 1.88 11.13 16.18
CA VAL A 233 1.23 11.50 14.93
C VAL A 233 0.15 12.54 15.17
N ASP A 234 0.24 13.67 14.46
CA ASP A 234 -0.64 14.83 14.59
C ASP A 234 -1.17 15.23 13.19
N GLU A 235 -2.47 15.21 13.01
CA GLU A 235 -3.16 15.52 11.75
C GLU A 235 -2.93 16.95 11.23
N ASN A 236 -2.55 17.88 12.11
CA ASN A 236 -2.27 19.27 11.73
C ASN A 236 -0.89 19.44 11.08
N LYS A 237 0.01 18.47 11.25
CA LYS A 237 1.34 18.46 10.67
C LYS A 237 1.37 17.81 9.29
N THR A 238 2.44 18.08 8.55
CA THR A 238 2.75 17.33 7.35
C THR A 238 3.35 15.98 7.76
N ILE A 239 2.73 14.88 7.31
CA ILE A 239 3.21 13.54 7.59
C ILE A 239 3.84 12.96 6.33
N ILE A 240 5.08 12.51 6.45
CA ILE A 240 5.80 11.81 5.39
C ILE A 240 5.93 10.35 5.80
N CYS A 241 5.25 9.46 5.08
CA CYS A 241 5.36 8.03 5.27
C CYS A 241 6.56 7.49 4.48
N SER A 242 7.48 6.79 5.14
CA SER A 242 8.67 6.20 4.54
C SER A 242 8.87 4.76 5.05
N CYS A 243 9.70 3.99 4.37
CA CYS A 243 10.11 2.65 4.81
C CYS A 243 11.43 2.24 4.16
N GLY A 244 11.58 0.97 3.78
CA GLY A 244 12.76 0.48 3.04
C GLY A 244 12.76 0.87 1.58
N THR A 245 11.66 0.61 0.87
CA THR A 245 11.53 0.72 -0.60
C THR A 245 10.23 1.39 -1.04
N GLY A 246 9.54 2.10 -0.17
CA GLY A 246 8.23 2.71 -0.44
C GLY A 246 7.04 1.74 -0.39
N ARG A 247 7.25 0.43 -0.11
CA ARG A 247 6.20 -0.59 -0.10
C ARG A 247 5.42 -0.61 1.22
N ASP A 248 6.09 -0.80 2.35
CA ASP A 248 5.46 -0.87 3.68
C ASP A 248 4.71 0.44 4.00
N ALA A 249 5.29 1.56 3.61
CA ALA A 249 4.74 2.89 3.81
C ALA A 249 3.44 3.16 3.03
N THR A 250 3.09 2.35 2.02
CA THR A 250 1.78 2.48 1.35
C THR A 250 0.63 2.18 2.30
N ASN A 251 0.81 1.24 3.25
CA ASN A 251 -0.19 0.94 4.25
C ASN A 251 -0.49 2.16 5.14
N GLU A 252 0.56 2.78 5.69
CA GLU A 252 0.41 4.00 6.51
C GLU A 252 -0.17 5.17 5.70
N TYR A 253 0.32 5.34 4.46
CA TYR A 253 -0.16 6.41 3.59
C TYR A 253 -1.66 6.28 3.31
N LEU A 254 -2.14 5.09 2.90
CA LEU A 254 -3.56 4.86 2.64
C LEU A 254 -4.40 5.07 3.90
N LEU A 255 -3.91 4.55 5.05
CA LEU A 255 -4.57 4.74 6.33
C LEU A 255 -4.74 6.21 6.68
N LEU A 256 -3.64 6.95 6.72
CA LEU A 256 -3.66 8.35 7.15
C LEU A 256 -4.39 9.24 6.14
N LYS A 257 -4.05 9.11 4.84
CA LYS A 257 -4.57 9.98 3.79
C LYS A 257 -6.04 9.73 3.50
N PHE A 258 -6.44 8.48 3.34
CA PHE A 258 -7.76 8.14 2.81
C PHE A 258 -8.70 7.55 3.86
N TYR A 259 -8.22 6.73 4.79
CA TYR A 259 -9.12 6.12 5.77
C TYR A 259 -9.40 7.06 6.94
N LEU A 260 -8.41 7.79 7.42
CA LEU A 260 -8.55 8.79 8.49
C LEU A 260 -8.73 10.23 7.99
N GLY A 261 -8.47 10.49 6.69
CA GLY A 261 -8.72 11.79 6.07
C GLY A 261 -7.71 12.89 6.44
N TYR A 262 -6.50 12.55 6.84
CA TYR A 262 -5.47 13.55 7.19
C TYR A 262 -5.09 14.38 5.96
N PRO A 263 -5.07 15.72 6.07
CA PRO A 263 -4.97 16.59 4.89
C PRO A 263 -3.59 16.59 4.23
N LYS A 264 -2.51 16.48 5.04
CA LYS A 264 -1.13 16.71 4.60
C LYS A 264 -0.29 15.45 4.75
N VAL A 265 -0.59 14.42 3.93
CA VAL A 265 0.16 13.17 3.93
C VAL A 265 0.85 12.98 2.58
N LYS A 266 2.13 12.63 2.61
CA LYS A 266 2.97 12.33 1.46
C LYS A 266 3.65 10.97 1.62
N LEU A 267 3.84 10.25 0.53
CA LEU A 267 4.67 9.04 0.49
C LEU A 267 6.08 9.40 0.01
N HIS A 268 7.11 9.02 0.75
CA HIS A 268 8.51 9.05 0.27
C HIS A 268 8.76 7.76 -0.51
N GLU A 269 8.50 7.81 -1.83
CA GLU A 269 8.54 6.62 -2.72
C GLU A 269 9.94 5.99 -2.80
N GLY A 270 11.00 6.80 -2.85
CA GLY A 270 12.39 6.32 -2.86
C GLY A 270 12.85 5.74 -1.52
N ALA A 271 12.25 6.18 -0.44
CA ALA A 271 12.39 5.67 0.92
C ALA A 271 13.87 5.57 1.41
N PHE A 272 14.15 4.63 2.30
CA PHE A 272 15.51 4.43 2.84
C PHE A 272 16.52 3.98 1.78
N THR A 273 16.08 3.23 0.76
CA THR A 273 16.93 2.83 -0.37
C THR A 273 17.47 4.04 -1.13
N GLU A 274 16.63 5.02 -1.41
CA GLU A 274 17.07 6.27 -2.03
C GLU A 274 17.99 7.07 -1.09
N TRP A 275 17.61 7.19 0.18
CA TRP A 275 18.41 7.91 1.17
C TRP A 275 19.86 7.43 1.26
N VAL A 276 20.06 6.11 1.34
CA VAL A 276 21.41 5.52 1.47
C VAL A 276 22.18 5.47 0.16
N SER A 277 21.53 5.70 -0.99
CA SER A 277 22.23 5.81 -2.27
C SER A 277 23.07 7.09 -2.41
N TYR A 278 22.80 8.08 -1.56
CA TYR A 278 23.63 9.28 -1.43
C TYR A 278 24.70 9.04 -0.33
N PRO A 279 26.00 8.98 -0.68
CA PRO A 279 27.05 8.59 0.26
C PRO A 279 27.16 9.47 1.51
N ASP A 280 26.91 10.77 1.36
CA ASP A 280 27.02 11.76 2.44
C ASP A 280 25.83 11.75 3.41
N ASN A 281 24.72 11.09 3.07
CA ASN A 281 23.56 11.02 3.95
C ASN A 281 23.88 10.19 5.21
N PRO A 282 23.70 10.74 6.42
CA PRO A 282 23.90 10.00 7.65
C PRO A 282 22.76 9.03 7.93
N THR A 283 23.01 8.01 8.74
CA THR A 283 21.99 7.15 9.34
C THR A 283 22.15 7.10 10.85
N VAL A 284 21.06 6.80 11.55
CA VAL A 284 21.04 6.59 13.00
C VAL A 284 20.66 5.13 13.27
N THR A 285 21.31 4.52 14.26
CA THR A 285 21.00 3.15 14.71
C THR A 285 20.38 3.17 16.11
N GLY A 286 19.64 2.11 16.47
CA GLY A 286 18.92 2.03 17.74
C GLY A 286 17.52 2.63 17.66
N LYS A 287 16.88 2.77 18.82
CA LYS A 287 15.44 3.11 18.94
C LYS A 287 15.15 4.60 18.80
N ASN A 288 16.13 5.44 19.06
CA ASN A 288 15.93 6.88 19.09
C ASN A 288 16.01 7.46 17.68
N PRO A 289 15.10 8.37 17.30
CA PRO A 289 15.10 8.99 15.95
C PRO A 289 16.34 9.84 15.64
N ARG A 290 17.08 10.26 16.66
CA ARG A 290 18.32 11.09 16.57
C ARG A 290 19.35 10.67 17.61
#